data_2ea3bae643afa135cfc8adc33f863f68
#
_entry.id   2ea3bae643afa135cfc8adc33f863f68
#
_cell.length_a   1.000
_cell.length_b   1.000
_cell.length_c   1.000
_cell.angle_alpha   90.00
_cell.angle_beta   90.00
_cell.angle_gamma   90.00
#
_symmetry.space_group_name_H-M   'P 1'
#
loop_
_entity.id
_entity.type
_entity.pdbx_description
1 polymer ?
#
loop_
_entity_poly.entity_id
_entity_poly.type
_entity_poly.pdbx_seq_one_letter_code
_entity_poly.pdbx_strand_id
1 'polypeptide(L)'
;MRIVMKTELSLYVDGNKIICEQHGDIKNAKKIVLFCHGFPGSSRLVRLCDNLKNSSISLVEINYRGDKKSEGKFSFLGSIKDIKTVANYLKVKYKVPLHALGYSMGGLYVSNIINKEPHIFKKVILLNPVVDSMALFSNKPLMDELWKHAKNILSLKTPEM
;
A
#
# COMPACT_ATOMS: atom_id res chain seq x y z
N MET A 1 20.04 -21.90 3.67
CA MET A 1 19.31 -20.79 3.01
C MET A 1 17.80 -20.98 3.26
N ARG A 2 17.19 -20.30 4.23
CA ARG A 2 15.74 -20.41 4.47
C ARG A 2 15.04 -19.60 3.39
N ILE A 3 14.26 -20.27 2.56
CA ILE A 3 13.36 -19.65 1.59
C ILE A 3 12.33 -18.85 2.42
N VAL A 4 12.33 -17.52 2.25
CA VAL A 4 11.27 -16.67 2.83
C VAL A 4 10.01 -17.00 2.07
N MET A 5 9.08 -17.69 2.72
CA MET A 5 7.75 -17.91 2.15
C MET A 5 7.05 -16.56 2.05
N LYS A 6 7.00 -16.02 0.84
CA LYS A 6 6.11 -14.93 0.48
C LYS A 6 4.72 -15.54 0.44
N THR A 7 3.88 -15.18 1.40
CA THR A 7 2.48 -15.60 1.40
C THR A 7 1.63 -14.43 0.91
N GLU A 8 0.58 -14.75 0.18
CA GLU A 8 -0.36 -13.75 -0.32
C GLU A 8 -1.64 -13.77 0.50
N LEU A 9 -2.13 -12.58 0.81
CA LEU A 9 -3.44 -12.34 1.37
C LEU A 9 -4.31 -11.68 0.30
N SER A 10 -5.52 -12.13 0.11
CA SER A 10 -6.47 -11.49 -0.79
C SER A 10 -7.75 -11.09 -0.07
N LEU A 11 -8.28 -9.93 -0.44
CA LEU A 11 -9.54 -9.37 0.06
C LEU A 11 -10.35 -8.83 -1.11
N TYR A 12 -11.68 -8.81 -0.98
CA TYR A 12 -12.53 -8.15 -1.95
C TYR A 12 -12.92 -6.75 -1.48
N VAL A 13 -12.69 -5.75 -2.33
CA VAL A 13 -13.05 -4.34 -2.09
C VAL A 13 -13.82 -3.85 -3.33
N ASP A 14 -15.08 -3.47 -3.15
CA ASP A 14 -15.97 -3.08 -4.28
C ASP A 14 -16.01 -4.11 -5.42
N GLY A 15 -16.01 -5.40 -5.07
CA GLY A 15 -16.01 -6.48 -6.06
C GLY A 15 -14.67 -6.78 -6.71
N ASN A 16 -13.61 -6.01 -6.44
CA ASN A 16 -12.27 -6.25 -6.96
C ASN A 16 -11.43 -7.02 -5.96
N LYS A 17 -10.69 -8.02 -6.41
CA LYS A 17 -9.73 -8.76 -5.60
C LYS A 17 -8.47 -7.95 -5.40
N ILE A 18 -8.19 -7.57 -4.15
CA ILE A 18 -6.98 -6.83 -3.73
C ILE A 18 -6.00 -7.81 -3.12
N ILE A 19 -4.78 -7.81 -3.64
CA ILE A 19 -3.70 -8.70 -3.21
C ILE A 19 -2.74 -7.95 -2.30
N CYS A 20 -2.39 -8.58 -1.18
CA CYS A 20 -1.33 -8.10 -0.30
C CYS A 20 -0.24 -9.16 -0.17
N GLU A 21 1.01 -8.73 -0.24
CA GLU A 21 2.16 -9.60 0.00
C GLU A 21 2.57 -9.54 1.46
N GLN A 22 2.69 -10.70 2.08
CA GLN A 22 3.11 -10.82 3.48
C GLN A 22 4.59 -11.18 3.55
N HIS A 23 5.32 -10.46 4.40
CA HIS A 23 6.72 -10.67 4.67
C HIS A 23 6.91 -10.92 6.18
N GLY A 24 7.59 -11.99 6.53
CA GLY A 24 7.73 -12.45 7.91
C GLY A 24 6.57 -13.35 8.37
N ASP A 25 6.66 -13.80 9.60
CA ASP A 25 5.65 -14.69 10.20
C ASP A 25 4.51 -13.87 10.82
N ILE A 26 3.47 -13.61 10.04
CA ILE A 26 2.34 -12.79 10.47
C ILE A 26 1.52 -13.45 11.60
N LYS A 27 1.53 -14.80 11.70
CA LYS A 27 0.77 -15.51 12.72
C LYS A 27 1.36 -15.31 14.13
N ASN A 28 2.69 -15.20 14.20
CA ASN A 28 3.42 -14.99 15.46
C ASN A 28 3.93 -13.56 15.62
N ALA A 29 3.54 -12.64 14.73
CA ALA A 29 3.96 -11.26 14.79
C ALA A 29 3.36 -10.56 16.03
N LYS A 30 4.19 -9.81 16.74
CA LYS A 30 3.74 -8.92 17.84
C LYS A 30 3.27 -7.55 17.32
N LYS A 31 3.61 -7.22 16.07
CA LYS A 31 3.25 -5.97 15.39
C LYS A 31 3.14 -6.24 13.89
N ILE A 32 2.19 -5.58 13.26
CA ILE A 32 2.05 -5.58 11.79
C ILE A 32 2.29 -4.17 11.28
N VAL A 33 3.06 -4.06 10.19
CA VAL A 33 3.25 -2.82 9.45
C VAL A 33 2.57 -2.98 8.09
N LEU A 34 1.55 -2.19 7.82
CA LEU A 34 0.95 -2.07 6.49
C LEU A 34 1.79 -1.10 5.69
N PHE A 35 2.41 -1.59 4.63
CA PHE A 35 3.22 -0.79 3.73
C PHE A 35 2.39 -0.35 2.52
N CYS A 36 2.28 0.97 2.39
CA CYS A 36 1.58 1.67 1.33
C CYS A 36 2.61 2.31 0.40
N HIS A 37 2.84 1.69 -0.76
CA HIS A 37 3.86 2.11 -1.70
C HIS A 37 3.46 3.37 -2.50
N GLY A 38 4.41 3.93 -3.25
CA GLY A 38 4.21 5.10 -4.10
C GLY A 38 3.53 4.78 -5.44
N PHE A 39 3.28 5.81 -6.22
CA PHE A 39 2.81 5.73 -7.59
C PHE A 39 4.00 5.86 -8.55
N PRO A 40 4.04 5.12 -9.66
CA PRO A 40 3.03 4.19 -10.19
C PRO A 40 3.33 2.71 -9.92
N GLY A 41 3.71 2.28 -8.77
CA GLY A 41 3.87 0.87 -8.51
C GLY A 41 4.78 0.54 -7.34
N SER A 42 5.04 -0.76 -7.15
CA SER A 42 5.74 -1.30 -6.00
C SER A 42 7.11 -0.66 -5.79
N SER A 43 7.42 -0.43 -4.56
CA SER A 43 8.71 0.12 -4.19
C SER A 43 9.81 -0.93 -4.16
N ARG A 44 11.04 -0.48 -4.32
CA ARG A 44 12.25 -1.29 -4.08
C ARG A 44 12.52 -1.50 -2.58
N LEU A 45 11.59 -1.17 -1.69
CA LEU A 45 11.73 -1.35 -0.24
C LEU A 45 11.66 -2.82 0.21
N VAL A 46 11.49 -3.75 -0.72
CA VAL A 46 11.59 -5.21 -0.46
C VAL A 46 12.87 -5.57 0.31
N ARG A 47 13.97 -4.84 0.15
CA ARG A 47 15.18 -5.04 0.94
C ARG A 47 15.01 -4.73 2.44
N LEU A 48 14.07 -3.85 2.81
CA LEU A 48 13.73 -3.62 4.22
C LEU A 48 13.14 -4.89 4.85
N CYS A 49 12.40 -5.67 4.06
CA CYS A 49 11.76 -6.90 4.51
C CYS A 49 12.78 -7.98 4.90
N ASP A 50 13.96 -7.98 4.28
CA ASP A 50 15.01 -8.94 4.61
C ASP A 50 15.54 -8.77 6.04
N ASN A 51 15.59 -7.54 6.53
CA ASN A 51 16.01 -7.23 7.91
C ASN A 51 14.93 -7.57 8.95
N LEU A 52 13.68 -7.81 8.54
CA LEU A 52 12.58 -8.15 9.44
C LEU A 52 12.45 -9.66 9.70
N LYS A 53 13.21 -10.51 9.00
CA LYS A 53 13.08 -11.98 9.03
C LYS A 53 13.19 -12.61 10.42
N ASN A 54 13.94 -11.99 11.33
CA ASN A 54 14.14 -12.46 12.70
C ASN A 54 13.48 -11.55 13.74
N SER A 55 12.64 -10.62 13.31
CA SER A 55 11.92 -9.72 14.20
C SER A 55 10.51 -10.25 14.49
N SER A 56 9.95 -9.78 15.58
CA SER A 56 8.54 -10.00 15.91
C SER A 56 7.58 -9.08 15.12
N ILE A 57 8.04 -8.55 13.98
CA ILE A 57 7.30 -7.64 13.10
C ILE A 57 7.01 -8.36 11.79
N SER A 58 5.77 -8.32 11.34
CA SER A 58 5.41 -8.70 9.97
C SER A 58 5.06 -7.46 9.16
N LEU A 59 5.51 -7.44 7.90
CA LEU A 59 5.15 -6.39 6.96
C LEU A 59 4.14 -6.95 5.95
N VAL A 60 3.09 -6.18 5.70
CA VAL A 60 2.07 -6.47 4.68
C VAL A 60 2.13 -5.36 3.65
N GLU A 61 2.56 -5.69 2.44
CA GLU A 61 2.59 -4.76 1.30
C GLU A 61 1.28 -4.88 0.52
N ILE A 62 0.56 -3.78 0.37
CA ILE A 62 -0.67 -3.75 -0.41
C ILE A 62 -0.38 -3.46 -1.89
N ASN A 63 -0.94 -4.25 -2.79
CA ASN A 63 -1.06 -3.91 -4.21
C ASN A 63 -2.45 -3.28 -4.41
N TYR A 64 -2.52 -2.02 -4.77
CA TYR A 64 -3.80 -1.31 -4.94
C TYR A 64 -4.59 -1.85 -6.12
N ARG A 65 -5.89 -1.53 -6.18
CA ARG A 65 -6.70 -1.83 -7.36
C ARG A 65 -6.04 -1.34 -8.64
N GLY A 66 -6.09 -2.16 -9.69
CA GLY A 66 -5.45 -1.84 -10.96
C GLY A 66 -3.94 -2.04 -11.01
N ASP A 67 -3.28 -2.40 -9.92
CA ASP A 67 -1.90 -2.88 -9.96
C ASP A 67 -1.85 -4.31 -10.54
N LYS A 68 -0.69 -4.72 -11.08
CA LYS A 68 -0.49 -6.02 -11.78
C LYS A 68 -1.03 -7.24 -11.05
N LYS A 69 -1.08 -7.20 -9.71
CA LYS A 69 -1.54 -8.32 -8.89
C LYS A 69 -2.98 -8.19 -8.44
N SER A 70 -3.52 -6.99 -8.40
CA SER A 70 -4.87 -6.71 -7.94
C SER A 70 -5.80 -6.41 -9.12
N GLU A 71 -7.05 -6.81 -8.96
CA GLU A 71 -8.10 -6.54 -9.95
C GLU A 71 -8.53 -5.08 -9.94
N GLY A 72 -9.38 -4.74 -10.92
CA GLY A 72 -9.99 -3.43 -11.05
C GLY A 72 -9.16 -2.43 -11.84
N LYS A 73 -9.55 -1.16 -11.75
CA LYS A 73 -8.88 -0.05 -12.41
C LYS A 73 -8.30 0.88 -11.37
N PHE A 74 -7.08 1.36 -11.62
CA PHE A 74 -6.42 2.28 -10.70
C PHE A 74 -7.25 3.54 -10.47
N SER A 75 -7.33 3.92 -9.19
CA SER A 75 -7.98 5.16 -8.75
C SER A 75 -7.37 5.61 -7.43
N PHE A 76 -7.03 6.89 -7.31
CA PHE A 76 -6.48 7.45 -6.06
C PHE A 76 -7.43 7.25 -4.87
N LEU A 77 -8.71 7.57 -5.04
CA LEU A 77 -9.72 7.37 -3.99
C LEU A 77 -9.97 5.88 -3.72
N GLY A 78 -9.93 5.06 -4.78
CA GLY A 78 -10.03 3.61 -4.66
C GLY A 78 -8.87 3.03 -3.85
N SER A 79 -7.64 3.49 -4.07
CA SER A 79 -6.48 3.05 -3.30
C SER A 79 -6.60 3.37 -1.82
N ILE A 80 -7.14 4.54 -1.46
CA ILE A 80 -7.44 4.90 -0.07
C ILE A 80 -8.45 3.91 0.54
N LYS A 81 -9.48 3.54 -0.20
CA LYS A 81 -10.49 2.57 0.24
C LYS A 81 -9.90 1.17 0.41
N ASP A 82 -9.03 0.75 -0.51
CA ASP A 82 -8.31 -0.52 -0.43
C ASP A 82 -7.47 -0.58 0.86
N ILE A 83 -6.68 0.46 1.14
CA ILE A 83 -5.86 0.56 2.36
C ILE A 83 -6.73 0.44 3.61
N LYS A 84 -7.83 1.19 3.68
CA LYS A 84 -8.74 1.15 4.85
C LYS A 84 -9.33 -0.24 5.07
N THR A 85 -9.78 -0.89 4.01
CA THR A 85 -10.36 -2.23 4.09
C THR A 85 -9.32 -3.25 4.56
N VAL A 86 -8.12 -3.21 3.99
CA VAL A 86 -7.01 -4.08 4.40
C VAL A 86 -6.61 -3.81 5.85
N ALA A 87 -6.50 -2.54 6.26
CA ALA A 87 -6.14 -2.17 7.62
C ALA A 87 -7.15 -2.71 8.65
N ASN A 88 -8.44 -2.52 8.39
CA ASN A 88 -9.50 -3.02 9.26
C ASN A 88 -9.49 -4.56 9.36
N TYR A 89 -9.31 -5.25 8.22
CA TYR A 89 -9.18 -6.69 8.22
C TYR A 89 -8.00 -7.17 9.07
N LEU A 90 -6.81 -6.56 8.91
CA LEU A 90 -5.63 -6.93 9.67
C LEU A 90 -5.83 -6.73 11.18
N LYS A 91 -6.45 -5.61 11.58
CA LYS A 91 -6.78 -5.33 12.99
C LYS A 91 -7.71 -6.39 13.60
N VAL A 92 -8.78 -6.74 12.89
CA VAL A 92 -9.77 -7.70 13.38
C VAL A 92 -9.19 -9.11 13.44
N LYS A 93 -8.45 -9.50 12.40
CA LYS A 93 -7.93 -10.87 12.28
C LYS A 93 -6.79 -11.17 13.24
N TYR A 94 -5.83 -10.28 13.37
CA TYR A 94 -4.58 -10.57 14.09
C TYR A 94 -4.57 -10.00 15.53
N LYS A 95 -5.38 -8.98 15.80
CA LYS A 95 -5.52 -8.37 17.15
C LYS A 95 -4.20 -7.90 17.78
N VAL A 96 -3.25 -7.51 16.95
CA VAL A 96 -1.96 -6.91 17.35
C VAL A 96 -1.88 -5.47 16.88
N PRO A 97 -0.99 -4.65 17.46
CA PRO A 97 -0.81 -3.27 17.00
C PRO A 97 -0.51 -3.20 15.50
N LEU A 98 -1.37 -2.47 14.77
CA LEU A 98 -1.19 -2.17 13.35
C LEU A 98 -0.53 -0.80 13.20
N HIS A 99 0.54 -0.75 12.43
CA HIS A 99 1.26 0.45 12.06
C HIS A 99 1.15 0.67 10.54
N ALA A 100 1.37 1.89 10.07
CA ALA A 100 1.47 2.18 8.65
C ALA A 100 2.86 2.72 8.30
N LEU A 101 3.35 2.32 7.12
CA LEU A 101 4.50 2.92 6.44
C LEU A 101 4.02 3.41 5.09
N GLY A 102 3.93 4.72 4.91
CA GLY A 102 3.54 5.36 3.66
C GLY A 102 4.76 5.93 2.93
N TYR A 103 4.98 5.48 1.70
CA TYR A 103 6.06 5.99 0.86
C TYR A 103 5.51 6.82 -0.30
N SER A 104 6.07 8.03 -0.54
CA SER A 104 5.67 8.89 -1.65
C SER A 104 4.15 9.12 -1.68
N MET A 105 3.45 8.74 -2.75
CA MET A 105 1.98 8.79 -2.88
C MET A 105 1.27 7.95 -1.80
N GLY A 106 1.84 6.82 -1.38
CA GLY A 106 1.32 6.02 -0.26
C GLY A 106 1.31 6.80 1.05
N GLY A 107 2.24 7.74 1.22
CA GLY A 107 2.24 8.69 2.34
C GLY A 107 1.05 9.63 2.30
N LEU A 108 0.69 10.15 1.13
CA LEU A 108 -0.53 10.97 0.94
C LEU A 108 -1.79 10.18 1.29
N TYR A 109 -1.89 8.92 0.84
CA TYR A 109 -3.04 8.06 1.16
C TYR A 109 -3.20 7.85 2.66
N VAL A 110 -2.10 7.47 3.32
CA VAL A 110 -2.07 7.25 4.77
C VAL A 110 -2.42 8.53 5.53
N SER A 111 -1.88 9.69 5.12
CA SER A 111 -2.20 10.99 5.73
C SER A 111 -3.69 11.33 5.60
N ASN A 112 -4.29 11.07 4.44
CA ASN A 112 -5.73 11.27 4.23
C ASN A 112 -6.57 10.37 5.15
N ILE A 113 -6.14 9.12 5.35
CA ILE A 113 -6.83 8.17 6.20
C ILE A 113 -6.77 8.60 7.66
N ILE A 114 -5.59 8.92 8.19
CA ILE A 114 -5.44 9.28 9.61
C ILE A 114 -6.09 10.63 9.95
N ASN A 115 -6.22 11.53 8.98
CA ASN A 115 -6.98 12.78 9.17
C ASN A 115 -8.47 12.52 9.44
N LYS A 116 -9.02 11.45 8.87
CA LYS A 116 -10.44 11.07 9.04
C LYS A 116 -10.63 10.02 10.14
N GLU A 117 -9.67 9.15 10.32
CA GLU A 117 -9.70 8.01 11.24
C GLU A 117 -8.37 7.91 12.01
N PRO A 118 -8.11 8.81 12.99
CA PRO A 118 -6.81 8.95 13.65
C PRO A 118 -6.38 7.69 14.43
N HIS A 119 -7.32 6.80 14.76
CA HIS A 119 -7.05 5.60 15.56
C HIS A 119 -6.90 4.32 14.73
N ILE A 120 -6.92 4.42 13.39
CA ILE A 120 -6.79 3.23 12.53
C ILE A 120 -5.41 2.58 12.67
N PHE A 121 -4.37 3.39 12.82
CA PHE A 121 -2.99 2.94 13.03
C PHE A 121 -2.46 3.36 14.40
N LYS A 122 -1.66 2.49 15.04
CA LYS A 122 -1.01 2.81 16.33
C LYS A 122 0.14 3.82 16.15
N LYS A 123 0.91 3.69 15.06
CA LYS A 123 1.96 4.62 14.64
C LYS A 123 2.00 4.68 13.13
N VAL A 124 2.45 5.81 12.61
CA VAL A 124 2.62 6.05 11.18
C VAL A 124 4.03 6.55 10.93
N ILE A 125 4.66 5.99 9.90
CA ILE A 125 5.92 6.45 9.35
C ILE A 125 5.64 6.93 7.93
N LEU A 126 6.01 8.17 7.63
CA LEU A 126 5.91 8.74 6.29
C LEU A 126 7.32 8.90 5.73
N LEU A 127 7.58 8.23 4.61
CA LEU A 127 8.87 8.26 3.93
C LEU A 127 8.73 9.01 2.62
N ASN A 128 9.36 10.18 2.52
CA ASN A 128 9.25 11.08 1.37
C ASN A 128 7.80 11.24 0.86
N PRO A 129 6.84 11.59 1.74
CA PRO A 129 5.45 11.63 1.37
C PRO A 129 5.17 12.76 0.36
N VAL A 130 4.17 12.55 -0.50
CA VAL A 130 3.56 13.67 -1.23
C VAL A 130 2.75 14.48 -0.22
N VAL A 131 3.18 15.70 0.05
CA VAL A 131 2.53 16.61 1.01
C VAL A 131 1.60 17.62 0.33
N ASP A 132 1.88 17.95 -0.93
CA ASP A 132 1.07 18.83 -1.75
C ASP A 132 0.72 18.13 -3.07
N SER A 133 -0.51 17.61 -3.11
CA SER A 133 -1.02 16.93 -4.30
C SER A 133 -1.28 17.89 -5.46
N MET A 134 -1.64 19.16 -5.17
CA MET A 134 -1.88 20.15 -6.21
C MET A 134 -0.57 20.53 -6.89
N ALA A 135 0.49 20.79 -6.14
CA ALA A 135 1.81 21.04 -6.69
C ALA A 135 2.32 19.85 -7.53
N LEU A 136 2.12 18.61 -7.03
CA LEU A 136 2.51 17.43 -7.79
C LEU A 136 1.76 17.33 -9.11
N PHE A 137 0.42 17.40 -9.10
CA PHE A 137 -0.39 17.23 -10.30
C PHE A 137 -0.27 18.40 -11.29
N SER A 138 0.09 19.60 -10.82
CA SER A 138 0.36 20.75 -11.67
C SER A 138 1.73 20.70 -12.36
N ASN A 139 2.64 19.86 -11.87
CA ASN A 139 3.96 19.65 -12.48
C ASN A 139 3.83 18.72 -13.69
N LYS A 140 3.45 19.32 -14.84
CA LYS A 140 3.17 18.56 -16.06
C LYS A 140 4.33 17.67 -16.52
N PRO A 141 5.60 18.14 -16.60
CA PRO A 141 6.70 17.28 -17.03
C PRO A 141 6.86 16.04 -16.15
N LEU A 142 6.78 16.21 -14.83
CA LEU A 142 6.88 15.09 -13.88
C LEU A 142 5.70 14.14 -14.03
N MET A 143 4.49 14.67 -14.19
CA MET A 143 3.29 13.85 -14.36
C MET A 143 3.30 13.07 -15.68
N ASP A 144 3.76 13.65 -16.76
CA ASP A 144 3.88 12.98 -18.05
C ASP A 144 4.85 11.78 -17.95
N GLU A 145 5.97 11.95 -17.25
CA GLU A 145 6.91 10.87 -17.00
C GLU A 145 6.30 9.76 -16.12
N LEU A 146 5.67 10.13 -15.01
CA LEU A 146 4.99 9.19 -14.12
C LEU A 146 3.88 8.40 -14.85
N TRP A 147 3.07 9.07 -15.67
CA TRP A 147 2.02 8.42 -16.45
C TRP A 147 2.57 7.51 -17.55
N LYS A 148 3.70 7.85 -18.16
CA LYS A 148 4.38 6.98 -19.11
C LYS A 148 4.76 5.64 -18.48
N HIS A 149 5.25 5.66 -17.25
CA HIS A 149 5.53 4.45 -16.47
C HIS A 149 4.25 3.75 -16.02
N ALA A 150 3.25 4.51 -15.55
CA ALA A 150 2.00 3.99 -15.04
C ALA A 150 1.25 3.15 -16.07
N LYS A 151 1.21 3.56 -17.33
CA LYS A 151 0.53 2.82 -18.41
C LYS A 151 1.02 1.39 -18.58
N ASN A 152 2.27 1.11 -18.23
CA ASN A 152 2.87 -0.22 -18.35
C ASN A 152 2.63 -1.10 -17.12
N ILE A 153 2.21 -0.49 -16.00
CA ILE A 153 2.11 -1.15 -14.70
C ILE A 153 0.66 -1.25 -14.24
N LEU A 154 -0.13 -0.20 -14.47
CA LEU A 154 -1.47 -0.07 -13.93
C LEU A 154 -2.56 -0.30 -14.98
N SER A 155 -3.64 -0.92 -14.55
CA SER A 155 -4.90 -0.93 -15.30
C SER A 155 -5.61 0.41 -15.12
N LEU A 156 -5.47 1.28 -16.10
CA LEU A 156 -6.05 2.63 -16.10
C LEU A 156 -7.47 2.60 -16.67
N LYS A 157 -8.34 3.49 -16.19
CA LYS A 157 -9.58 3.79 -16.91
C LYS A 157 -9.18 4.41 -18.26
N THR A 158 -9.74 3.87 -19.34
CA THR A 158 -9.73 4.59 -20.60
C THR A 158 -10.49 5.90 -20.38
N PRO A 159 -9.98 7.07 -20.77
CA PRO A 159 -10.81 8.27 -20.80
C PRO A 159 -12.04 7.93 -21.65
N GLU A 160 -13.23 8.09 -21.09
CA GLU A 160 -14.43 8.09 -21.90
C GLU A 160 -14.29 9.26 -22.86
N MET A 161 -14.20 8.96 -24.18
CA MET A 161 -14.24 9.96 -25.25
C MET A 161 -15.61 10.62 -25.28
#